data_4b8026766c182249e4389222ff6e2e09
#
_entry.id   4b8026766c182249e4389222ff6e2e09
#
_cell.length_a   1.000
_cell.length_b   1.000
_cell.length_c   1.000
_cell.angle_alpha   90.00
_cell.angle_beta   90.00
_cell.angle_gamma   90.00
#
_symmetry.space_group_name_H-M   'P 1'
#
loop_
_entity.id
_entity.type
_entity.pdbx_description
1 polymer ?
#
loop_
_entity_poly.entity_id
_entity_poly.type
_entity_poly.pdbx_seq_one_letter_code
_entity_poly.pdbx_strand_id
1 'polypeptide(L)'
;MFTCPECEREINQASELCPYCGADLTASVDGASGEAAKKPKLTKAVFLWAMVLAMLWGIAWFAVPWRMAGSRPAAESRARDAIASVQETLAAYQSSENTFPATLEAIGDSARNAAQLAQSVQYALQYTPGEPEADGRVKSYTLLARAGNFGYLNFYTDETRVLRATRDDRPATAQDPSLGAGH
;
A
#
# COMPACT_ATOMS: atom_id res chain seq x y z
N MET A 1 -33.91 56.34 -11.75
CA MET A 1 -34.01 57.13 -13.00
C MET A 1 -33.09 56.48 -13.99
N PHE A 2 -33.60 56.15 -15.14
CA PHE A 2 -32.84 55.50 -16.22
C PHE A 2 -32.87 56.40 -17.43
N THR A 3 -31.75 56.51 -18.15
CA THR A 3 -31.69 57.31 -19.37
C THR A 3 -31.79 56.36 -20.56
N CYS A 4 -32.67 56.63 -21.49
CA CYS A 4 -32.82 55.85 -22.71
C CYS A 4 -31.57 55.96 -23.58
N PRO A 5 -30.90 54.86 -24.00
CA PRO A 5 -29.70 54.91 -24.81
C PRO A 5 -29.91 55.47 -26.23
N GLU A 6 -31.15 55.42 -26.74
CA GLU A 6 -31.47 55.84 -28.10
C GLU A 6 -31.90 57.31 -28.18
N CYS A 7 -32.62 57.83 -27.15
CA CYS A 7 -33.12 59.24 -27.22
C CYS A 7 -32.65 60.10 -26.05
N GLU A 8 -31.80 59.61 -25.17
CA GLU A 8 -31.18 60.28 -24.02
C GLU A 8 -32.15 60.90 -23.01
N ARG A 9 -33.45 60.56 -23.06
CA ARG A 9 -34.44 61.09 -22.12
C ARG A 9 -34.51 60.24 -20.85
N GLU A 10 -34.70 60.90 -19.73
CA GLU A 10 -34.90 60.23 -18.44
C GLU A 10 -36.28 59.59 -18.37
N ILE A 11 -36.30 58.33 -17.90
CA ILE A 11 -37.49 57.51 -17.76
C ILE A 11 -37.66 57.18 -16.26
N ASN A 12 -38.83 57.51 -15.71
CA ASN A 12 -39.14 57.31 -14.29
C ASN A 12 -39.73 55.95 -13.95
N GLN A 13 -40.04 55.11 -14.91
CA GLN A 13 -40.61 53.78 -14.72
C GLN A 13 -39.86 52.74 -15.53
N ALA A 14 -39.67 51.56 -14.92
CA ALA A 14 -39.15 50.40 -15.60
C ALA A 14 -40.22 49.89 -16.58
N SER A 15 -40.17 50.31 -17.82
CA SER A 15 -41.01 49.83 -18.93
C SER A 15 -40.13 49.12 -19.93
N GLU A 16 -40.63 48.04 -20.52
CA GLU A 16 -39.90 47.23 -21.53
C GLU A 16 -39.59 48.04 -22.79
N LEU A 17 -40.40 49.05 -23.06
CA LEU A 17 -40.22 49.96 -24.20
C LEU A 17 -40.13 51.42 -23.75
N CYS A 18 -39.28 52.19 -24.38
CA CYS A 18 -39.17 53.63 -24.13
C CYS A 18 -40.45 54.36 -24.54
N PRO A 19 -41.15 55.07 -23.64
CA PRO A 19 -42.38 55.75 -23.96
C PRO A 19 -42.23 56.90 -24.95
N TYR A 20 -41.00 57.37 -25.21
CA TYR A 20 -40.69 58.49 -26.05
C TYR A 20 -40.23 58.14 -27.47
N CYS A 21 -39.49 57.02 -27.63
CA CYS A 21 -38.98 56.62 -28.94
C CYS A 21 -39.29 55.19 -29.33
N GLY A 22 -39.94 54.39 -28.42
CA GLY A 22 -40.31 53.00 -28.69
C GLY A 22 -39.16 52.01 -28.69
N ALA A 23 -37.95 52.44 -28.30
CA ALA A 23 -36.80 51.54 -28.23
C ALA A 23 -37.00 50.50 -27.12
N ASP A 24 -36.55 49.28 -27.38
CA ASP A 24 -36.59 48.16 -26.43
C ASP A 24 -35.52 48.36 -25.37
N LEU A 25 -35.93 48.44 -24.12
CA LEU A 25 -35.06 48.64 -22.96
C LEU A 25 -34.66 47.36 -22.27
N THR A 26 -35.20 46.22 -22.66
CA THR A 26 -34.88 44.92 -22.07
C THR A 26 -33.43 44.51 -22.36
N ALA A 27 -32.92 44.88 -23.55
CA ALA A 27 -31.54 44.61 -23.96
C ALA A 27 -30.48 45.35 -23.16
N SER A 28 -30.85 46.46 -22.47
CA SER A 28 -29.89 47.26 -21.69
C SER A 28 -29.76 46.81 -20.22
N VAL A 29 -30.67 45.96 -19.73
CA VAL A 29 -30.61 45.46 -18.33
C VAL A 29 -29.65 44.27 -18.21
N ASP A 30 -29.47 43.50 -19.27
CA ASP A 30 -28.52 42.33 -19.29
C ASP A 30 -27.05 42.72 -19.49
N GLY A 31 -26.78 44.02 -19.75
CA GLY A 31 -25.43 44.51 -20.03
C GLY A 31 -24.52 44.75 -18.81
N ALA A 32 -25.03 44.62 -17.58
CA ALA A 32 -24.26 44.93 -16.37
C ALA A 32 -23.68 43.71 -15.62
N SER A 33 -23.86 42.50 -16.15
CA SER A 33 -23.33 41.26 -15.51
C SER A 33 -22.50 40.43 -16.47
N GLY A 34 -22.07 40.94 -17.58
CA GLY A 34 -21.21 40.26 -18.55
C GLY A 34 -19.77 40.73 -18.44
N GLU A 35 -19.16 40.60 -17.28
CA GLU A 35 -17.71 40.49 -17.22
C GLU A 35 -17.38 39.18 -17.93
N ALA A 36 -17.18 39.31 -19.26
CA ALA A 36 -16.69 38.20 -20.07
C ALA A 36 -15.45 37.68 -19.38
N ALA A 37 -15.58 36.51 -18.76
CA ALA A 37 -14.48 35.78 -18.18
C ALA A 37 -13.39 35.73 -19.24
N LYS A 38 -12.41 36.64 -19.13
CA LYS A 38 -11.23 36.73 -19.97
C LYS A 38 -10.60 35.37 -19.90
N LYS A 39 -10.86 34.50 -20.88
CA LYS A 39 -10.26 33.17 -20.97
C LYS A 39 -8.79 33.36 -20.68
N PRO A 40 -8.23 32.78 -19.62
CA PRO A 40 -6.83 32.99 -19.30
C PRO A 40 -6.07 32.57 -20.57
N LYS A 41 -5.34 33.49 -21.16
CA LYS A 41 -4.39 33.15 -22.23
C LYS A 41 -3.38 32.26 -21.54
N LEU A 42 -3.64 30.93 -21.56
CA LEU A 42 -2.75 29.93 -21.01
C LEU A 42 -1.44 30.13 -21.76
N THR A 43 -0.50 30.79 -21.11
CA THR A 43 0.82 31.04 -21.71
C THR A 43 1.41 29.67 -22.02
N LYS A 44 2.11 29.53 -23.16
CA LYS A 44 2.75 28.26 -23.57
C LYS A 44 3.53 27.64 -22.42
N ALA A 45 4.05 28.45 -21.52
CA ALA A 45 4.73 28.02 -20.30
C ALA A 45 3.81 27.25 -19.33
N VAL A 46 2.59 27.72 -19.07
CA VAL A 46 1.63 27.03 -18.17
C VAL A 46 1.20 25.68 -18.77
N PHE A 47 1.00 25.65 -20.09
CA PHE A 47 0.67 24.39 -20.78
C PHE A 47 1.83 23.38 -20.72
N LEU A 48 3.07 23.84 -20.93
CA LEU A 48 4.26 23.01 -20.79
C LEU A 48 4.40 22.47 -19.35
N TRP A 49 4.23 23.29 -18.33
CA TRP A 49 4.28 22.85 -16.94
C TRP A 49 3.17 21.85 -16.60
N ALA A 50 1.95 22.06 -17.10
CA ALA A 50 0.86 21.11 -16.92
C ALA A 50 1.16 19.75 -17.58
N MET A 51 1.75 19.75 -18.79
CA MET A 51 2.20 18.53 -19.46
C MET A 51 3.30 17.79 -18.67
N VAL A 52 4.29 18.55 -18.16
CA VAL A 52 5.38 17.96 -17.35
C VAL A 52 4.84 17.35 -16.07
N LEU A 53 3.94 18.04 -15.37
CA LEU A 53 3.30 17.50 -14.16
C LEU A 53 2.44 16.27 -14.45
N ALA A 54 1.68 16.26 -15.54
CA ALA A 54 0.89 15.10 -15.96
C ALA A 54 1.77 13.91 -16.32
N MET A 55 2.92 14.17 -16.99
CA MET A 55 3.88 13.13 -17.33
C MET A 55 4.57 12.55 -16.08
N LEU A 56 4.98 13.40 -15.14
CA LEU A 56 5.54 12.97 -13.85
C LEU A 56 4.52 12.17 -13.02
N TRP A 57 3.26 12.60 -13.03
CA TRP A 57 2.17 11.87 -12.36
C TRP A 57 1.91 10.50 -13.01
N GLY A 58 1.93 10.43 -14.34
CA GLY A 58 1.83 9.18 -15.10
C GLY A 58 2.99 8.24 -14.80
N ILE A 59 4.22 8.75 -14.76
CA ILE A 59 5.42 7.96 -14.41
C ILE A 59 5.32 7.47 -12.96
N ALA A 60 4.93 8.32 -12.01
CA ALA A 60 4.75 7.94 -10.62
C ALA A 60 3.67 6.85 -10.47
N TRP A 61 2.54 7.00 -11.14
CA TRP A 61 1.45 6.02 -11.12
C TRP A 61 1.86 4.66 -11.71
N PHE A 62 2.71 4.66 -12.72
CA PHE A 62 3.19 3.44 -13.38
C PHE A 62 4.36 2.79 -12.62
N ALA A 63 5.24 3.60 -12.03
CA ALA A 63 6.44 3.12 -11.34
C ALA A 63 6.14 2.55 -9.94
N VAL A 64 5.11 3.04 -9.23
CA VAL A 64 4.74 2.58 -7.88
C VAL A 64 4.39 1.08 -7.87
N PRO A 65 3.50 0.55 -8.74
CA PRO A 65 3.19 -0.88 -8.73
C PRO A 65 4.40 -1.76 -9.12
N TRP A 66 5.29 -1.26 -9.97
CA TRP A 66 6.51 -1.99 -10.35
C TRP A 66 7.50 -2.12 -9.19
N ARG A 67 7.66 -1.07 -8.39
CA ARG A 67 8.50 -1.12 -7.18
C ARG A 67 7.93 -2.08 -6.13
N MET A 68 6.61 -2.09 -5.96
CA MET A 68 5.95 -3.01 -5.03
C MET A 68 6.03 -4.46 -5.51
N ALA A 69 5.89 -4.73 -6.81
CA ALA A 69 6.06 -6.06 -7.38
C ALA A 69 7.49 -6.60 -7.23
N GLY A 70 8.51 -5.75 -7.35
CA GLY A 70 9.91 -6.13 -7.17
C GLY A 70 10.31 -6.38 -5.70
N SER A 71 9.59 -5.82 -4.75
CA SER A 71 9.89 -5.98 -3.32
C SER A 71 9.39 -7.29 -2.72
N ARG A 72 8.32 -7.90 -3.28
CA ARG A 72 7.73 -9.15 -2.77
C ARG A 72 8.72 -10.33 -2.77
N PRO A 73 9.37 -10.70 -3.90
CA PRO A 73 10.33 -11.80 -3.92
C PRO A 73 11.48 -11.58 -2.95
N ALA A 74 11.96 -10.35 -2.79
CA ALA A 74 13.04 -10.03 -1.87
C ALA A 74 12.60 -10.17 -0.40
N ALA A 75 11.38 -9.78 -0.06
CA ALA A 75 10.84 -9.95 1.29
C ALA A 75 10.60 -11.42 1.62
N GLU A 76 10.03 -12.19 0.67
CA GLU A 76 9.82 -13.64 0.80
C GLU A 76 11.15 -14.39 0.92
N SER A 77 12.20 -13.97 0.20
CA SER A 77 13.54 -14.55 0.34
C SER A 77 14.12 -14.30 1.74
N ARG A 78 14.08 -13.07 2.23
CA ARG A 78 14.56 -12.74 3.58
C ARG A 78 13.80 -13.48 4.68
N ALA A 79 12.49 -13.68 4.51
CA ALA A 79 11.71 -14.47 5.45
C ALA A 79 12.15 -15.94 5.46
N ARG A 80 12.45 -16.51 4.28
CA ARG A 80 13.01 -17.88 4.18
C ARG A 80 14.38 -17.96 4.84
N ASP A 81 15.25 -16.99 4.61
CA ASP A 81 16.58 -16.94 5.22
C ASP A 81 16.50 -16.85 6.75
N ALA A 82 15.54 -16.06 7.27
CA ALA A 82 15.27 -15.99 8.70
C ALA A 82 14.81 -17.34 9.27
N ILE A 83 13.87 -18.01 8.58
CA ILE A 83 13.41 -19.36 8.98
C ILE A 83 14.56 -20.35 8.97
N ALA A 84 15.37 -20.38 7.92
CA ALA A 84 16.51 -21.27 7.79
C ALA A 84 17.51 -21.07 8.94
N SER A 85 17.80 -19.82 9.30
CA SER A 85 18.69 -19.49 10.43
C SER A 85 18.13 -19.99 11.77
N VAL A 86 16.81 -19.85 11.99
CA VAL A 86 16.17 -20.40 13.21
C VAL A 86 16.22 -21.92 13.21
N GLN A 87 15.92 -22.58 12.08
CA GLN A 87 15.99 -24.04 11.97
C GLN A 87 17.38 -24.60 12.28
N GLU A 88 18.42 -23.94 11.76
CA GLU A 88 19.82 -24.31 12.03
C GLU A 88 20.14 -24.20 13.53
N THR A 89 19.73 -23.12 14.17
CA THR A 89 19.95 -22.90 15.59
C THR A 89 19.16 -23.89 16.45
N LEU A 90 17.90 -24.18 16.08
CA LEU A 90 17.08 -25.21 16.75
C LEU A 90 17.70 -26.61 16.63
N ALA A 91 18.30 -26.91 15.47
CA ALA A 91 18.99 -28.18 15.29
C ALA A 91 20.25 -28.29 16.14
N ALA A 92 21.03 -27.23 16.24
CA ALA A 92 22.20 -27.17 17.11
C ALA A 92 21.79 -27.34 18.58
N TYR A 93 20.74 -26.67 19.02
CA TYR A 93 20.19 -26.81 20.37
C TYR A 93 19.72 -28.23 20.65
N GLN A 94 18.95 -28.85 19.74
CA GLN A 94 18.50 -30.23 19.86
C GLN A 94 19.68 -31.19 19.94
N SER A 95 20.76 -30.93 19.19
CA SER A 95 21.94 -31.81 19.22
C SER A 95 22.70 -31.75 20.55
N SER A 96 22.69 -30.61 21.24
CA SER A 96 23.35 -30.45 22.55
C SER A 96 22.48 -30.88 23.71
N GLU A 97 21.20 -30.51 23.69
CA GLU A 97 20.30 -30.70 24.84
C GLU A 97 19.38 -31.92 24.69
N ASN A 98 19.35 -32.56 23.52
CA ASN A 98 18.45 -33.64 23.14
C ASN A 98 16.96 -33.34 23.34
N THR A 99 16.60 -32.07 23.22
CA THR A 99 15.25 -31.50 23.32
C THR A 99 15.17 -30.22 22.52
N PHE A 100 13.98 -29.81 22.10
CA PHE A 100 13.76 -28.46 21.58
C PHE A 100 13.48 -27.47 22.72
N PRO A 101 13.82 -26.19 22.55
CA PRO A 101 13.62 -25.17 23.58
C PRO A 101 12.13 -24.89 23.80
N ALA A 102 11.77 -24.52 25.03
CA ALA A 102 10.40 -24.11 25.34
C ALA A 102 10.04 -22.75 24.70
N THR A 103 11.03 -21.88 24.47
CA THR A 103 10.85 -20.57 23.80
C THR A 103 12.05 -20.26 22.90
N LEU A 104 11.85 -19.38 21.91
CA LEU A 104 12.96 -18.96 21.04
C LEU A 104 14.04 -18.18 21.79
N GLU A 105 13.69 -17.50 22.88
CA GLU A 105 14.65 -16.75 23.68
C GLU A 105 15.72 -17.64 24.29
N ALA A 106 15.40 -18.92 24.53
CA ALA A 106 16.34 -19.90 25.10
C ALA A 106 17.51 -20.21 24.16
N ILE A 107 17.38 -19.99 22.86
CA ILE A 107 18.46 -20.19 21.87
C ILE A 107 19.27 -18.90 21.59
N GLY A 108 19.05 -17.84 22.37
CA GLY A 108 19.89 -16.67 22.43
C GLY A 108 19.72 -15.69 21.27
N ASP A 109 20.85 -15.01 20.93
CA ASP A 109 20.81 -13.87 20.01
C ASP A 109 20.50 -14.25 18.56
N SER A 110 20.79 -15.47 18.14
CA SER A 110 20.50 -15.96 16.79
C SER A 110 18.98 -15.92 16.47
N ALA A 111 18.14 -16.37 17.41
CA ALA A 111 16.70 -16.30 17.25
C ALA A 111 16.19 -14.86 17.25
N ARG A 112 16.76 -14.03 18.10
CA ARG A 112 16.42 -12.59 18.17
C ARG A 112 16.74 -11.87 16.86
N ASN A 113 17.93 -12.13 16.30
CA ASN A 113 18.36 -11.58 15.02
C ASN A 113 17.46 -12.04 13.86
N ALA A 114 17.11 -13.35 13.84
CA ALA A 114 16.19 -13.88 12.83
C ALA A 114 14.78 -13.25 12.93
N ALA A 115 14.27 -13.05 14.15
CA ALA A 115 12.99 -12.38 14.37
C ALA A 115 13.04 -10.91 13.90
N GLN A 116 14.12 -10.20 14.19
CA GLN A 116 14.33 -8.82 13.72
C GLN A 116 14.43 -8.75 12.19
N LEU A 117 15.14 -9.70 11.57
CA LEU A 117 15.24 -9.78 10.11
C LEU A 117 13.85 -10.00 9.48
N ALA A 118 13.06 -10.91 10.02
CA ALA A 118 11.70 -11.15 9.56
C ALA A 118 10.81 -9.91 9.74
N GLN A 119 10.87 -9.24 10.89
CA GLN A 119 10.12 -8.01 11.15
C GLN A 119 10.50 -6.87 10.18
N SER A 120 11.77 -6.76 9.81
CA SER A 120 12.24 -5.73 8.86
C SER A 120 11.57 -5.81 7.49
N VAL A 121 11.03 -6.98 7.14
CA VAL A 121 10.28 -7.26 5.91
C VAL A 121 8.80 -7.55 6.17
N GLN A 122 8.31 -7.15 7.35
CA GLN A 122 6.91 -7.26 7.77
C GLN A 122 6.40 -8.72 7.91
N TYR A 123 7.27 -9.62 8.36
CA TYR A 123 6.90 -10.96 8.77
C TYR A 123 6.92 -11.09 10.30
N ALA A 124 5.92 -11.77 10.85
CA ALA A 124 5.89 -12.17 12.24
C ALA A 124 6.29 -13.64 12.36
N LEU A 125 7.38 -13.92 13.06
CA LEU A 125 7.76 -15.28 13.41
C LEU A 125 7.04 -15.71 14.69
N GLN A 126 6.42 -16.87 14.64
CA GLN A 126 5.76 -17.50 15.77
C GLN A 126 6.32 -18.91 15.94
N TYR A 127 6.91 -19.17 17.08
CA TYR A 127 7.40 -20.48 17.48
C TYR A 127 6.44 -21.08 18.51
N THR A 128 6.11 -22.35 18.34
CA THR A 128 5.29 -23.10 19.29
C THR A 128 5.99 -24.42 19.54
N PRO A 129 6.46 -24.68 20.77
CA PRO A 129 7.00 -25.99 21.13
C PRO A 129 5.88 -27.04 21.14
N GLY A 130 6.19 -28.25 20.81
CA GLY A 130 5.28 -29.38 20.97
C GLY A 130 5.03 -29.74 22.43
N GLU A 131 4.16 -30.68 22.66
CA GLU A 131 3.91 -31.19 24.01
C GLU A 131 5.15 -31.94 24.57
N PRO A 132 5.54 -31.66 25.83
CA PRO A 132 6.64 -32.37 26.46
C PRO A 132 6.27 -33.82 26.66
N GLU A 133 7.19 -34.72 26.36
CA GLU A 133 7.03 -36.17 26.67
C GLU A 133 7.08 -36.43 28.20
N ALA A 134 6.84 -37.68 28.60
CA ALA A 134 6.83 -38.08 30.00
C ALA A 134 8.18 -37.82 30.73
N ASP A 135 9.26 -37.69 29.98
CA ASP A 135 10.60 -37.35 30.48
C ASP A 135 10.88 -35.83 30.49
N GLY A 136 9.87 -35.01 30.18
CA GLY A 136 9.95 -33.54 30.10
C GLY A 136 10.61 -32.99 28.83
N ARG A 137 10.97 -33.83 27.88
CA ARG A 137 11.62 -33.40 26.64
C ARG A 137 10.61 -33.01 25.57
N VAL A 138 10.90 -31.93 24.87
CA VAL A 138 10.13 -31.48 23.72
C VAL A 138 10.78 -32.05 22.46
N LYS A 139 10.08 -32.85 21.68
CA LYS A 139 10.59 -33.51 20.46
C LYS A 139 10.05 -32.90 19.16
N SER A 140 9.08 -32.05 19.23
CA SER A 140 8.47 -31.40 18.07
C SER A 140 8.35 -29.90 18.29
N TYR A 141 8.24 -29.16 17.20
CA TYR A 141 7.92 -27.72 17.22
C TYR A 141 7.19 -27.33 15.96
N THR A 142 6.57 -26.19 16.00
CA THR A 142 6.02 -25.51 14.84
C THR A 142 6.61 -24.10 14.75
N LEU A 143 7.09 -23.73 13.58
CA LEU A 143 7.57 -22.38 13.28
C LEU A 143 6.76 -21.81 12.12
N LEU A 144 6.07 -20.72 12.38
CA LEU A 144 5.28 -19.98 11.41
C LEU A 144 5.95 -18.65 11.11
N ALA A 145 5.95 -18.25 9.84
CA ALA A 145 6.25 -16.89 9.45
C ALA A 145 5.04 -16.31 8.70
N ARG A 146 4.29 -15.46 9.39
CA ARG A 146 3.10 -14.84 8.84
C ARG A 146 3.45 -13.48 8.24
N ALA A 147 3.06 -13.27 6.98
CA ALA A 147 3.19 -11.98 6.31
C ALA A 147 2.17 -10.97 6.86
N GLY A 148 2.63 -9.74 7.09
CA GLY A 148 1.75 -8.62 7.46
C GLY A 148 0.97 -8.04 6.29
N ASN A 149 1.33 -8.40 5.04
CA ASN A 149 0.72 -7.87 3.83
C ASN A 149 0.00 -8.96 3.03
N PHE A 150 -1.15 -8.58 2.48
CA PHE A 150 -1.92 -9.46 1.61
C PHE A 150 -1.14 -9.86 0.34
N GLY A 151 -1.28 -11.13 -0.07
CA GLY A 151 -0.68 -11.67 -1.29
C GLY A 151 0.79 -12.07 -1.18
N TYR A 152 1.39 -11.98 0.01
CA TYR A 152 2.70 -12.55 0.31
C TYR A 152 2.56 -14.01 0.76
N LEU A 153 3.64 -14.79 0.62
CA LEU A 153 3.66 -16.17 1.10
C LEU A 153 3.69 -16.20 2.63
N ASN A 154 2.80 -16.97 3.24
CA ASN A 154 2.91 -17.41 4.62
C ASN A 154 3.69 -18.71 4.65
N PHE A 155 4.58 -18.88 5.62
CA PHE A 155 5.45 -20.06 5.71
C PHE A 155 5.16 -20.86 6.97
N TYR A 156 5.33 -22.16 6.85
CA TYR A 156 5.26 -23.15 7.91
C TYR A 156 6.47 -24.07 7.84
N THR A 157 7.01 -24.43 8.97
CA THR A 157 7.97 -25.53 9.10
C THR A 157 7.86 -26.16 10.49
N ASP A 158 8.34 -27.38 10.61
CA ASP A 158 8.33 -28.19 11.82
C ASP A 158 9.69 -28.91 11.99
N GLU A 159 9.75 -29.91 12.88
CA GLU A 159 10.93 -30.74 13.14
C GLU A 159 11.42 -31.50 11.91
N THR A 160 10.58 -31.70 10.90
CA THR A 160 10.97 -32.34 9.63
C THR A 160 11.79 -31.39 8.74
N ARG A 161 11.82 -30.10 9.07
CA ARG A 161 12.50 -29.02 8.33
C ARG A 161 11.98 -28.81 6.91
N VAL A 162 10.84 -29.38 6.58
CA VAL A 162 10.20 -29.16 5.29
C VAL A 162 9.53 -27.78 5.33
N LEU A 163 10.02 -26.85 4.50
CA LEU A 163 9.41 -25.54 4.37
C LEU A 163 8.17 -25.64 3.47
N ARG A 164 7.03 -25.23 3.98
CA ARG A 164 5.74 -25.18 3.27
C ARG A 164 5.25 -23.76 3.19
N ALA A 165 4.45 -23.45 2.18
CA ALA A 165 3.94 -22.09 2.01
C ALA A 165 2.56 -22.06 1.36
N THR A 166 1.80 -21.00 1.72
CA THR A 166 0.54 -20.66 1.08
C THR A 166 0.47 -19.15 0.80
N ARG A 167 -0.27 -18.77 -0.24
CA ARG A 167 -0.61 -17.35 -0.54
C ARG A 167 -1.97 -16.95 0.00
N ASP A 168 -2.68 -17.89 0.59
CA ASP A 168 -3.97 -17.61 1.21
C ASP A 168 -3.79 -16.68 2.42
N ASP A 169 -4.83 -15.90 2.74
CA ASP A 169 -4.83 -15.04 3.93
C ASP A 169 -5.13 -15.85 5.20
N ARG A 170 -4.34 -16.91 5.39
CA ARG A 170 -4.35 -17.79 6.56
C ARG A 170 -2.92 -18.21 6.91
N PRO A 171 -2.66 -18.65 8.14
CA PRO A 171 -1.39 -19.29 8.48
C PRO A 171 -1.15 -20.50 7.59
N ALA A 172 0.10 -20.72 7.17
CA ALA A 172 0.50 -21.95 6.49
C ALA A 172 0.46 -23.14 7.46
N THR A 173 0.26 -24.33 6.93
CA THR A 173 0.07 -25.57 7.68
C THR A 173 0.93 -26.71 7.13
N ALA A 174 0.97 -27.83 7.84
CA ALA A 174 1.66 -29.05 7.41
C ALA A 174 1.08 -29.66 6.12
N GLN A 175 -0.14 -29.29 5.72
CA GLN A 175 -0.81 -29.78 4.50
C GLN A 175 -0.52 -28.91 3.27
N ASP A 176 0.05 -27.73 3.46
CA ASP A 176 0.37 -26.83 2.33
C ASP A 176 1.54 -27.39 1.49
N PRO A 177 1.64 -26.97 0.23
CA PRO A 177 2.70 -27.43 -0.65
C PRO A 177 4.08 -27.14 -0.08
N SER A 178 4.99 -28.11 -0.17
CA SER A 178 6.39 -27.88 0.17
C SER A 178 7.02 -26.96 -0.88
N LEU A 179 7.71 -25.94 -0.42
CA LEU A 179 8.66 -25.22 -1.27
C LEU A 179 9.87 -26.14 -1.39
N GLY A 180 10.03 -26.79 -2.55
CA GLY A 180 11.16 -27.67 -2.81
C GLY A 180 12.48 -27.00 -2.40
N ALA A 181 13.34 -27.76 -1.78
CA ALA A 181 14.71 -27.34 -1.52
C ALA A 181 15.40 -27.14 -2.88
N GLY A 182 15.54 -25.90 -3.28
CA GLY A 182 16.38 -25.56 -4.41
C GLY A 182 15.63 -25.26 -5.73
N HIS A 183 15.70 -24.05 -6.13
CA HIS A 183 16.20 -23.67 -7.48
C HIS A 183 16.95 -22.37 -7.32
#